data_841fdd42cfb2b2a34d5e26478531f531
#
_entry.id   841fdd42cfb2b2a34d5e26478531f531
#
_cell.length_a   1.000
_cell.length_b   1.000
_cell.length_c   1.000
_cell.angle_alpha   90.00
_cell.angle_beta   90.00
_cell.angle_gamma   90.00
#
_symmetry.space_group_name_H-M   'P 1'
#
loop_
_entity.id
_entity.type
_entity.pdbx_description
1 polymer ?
#
loop_
_entity_poly.entity_id
_entity_poly.type
_entity_poly.pdbx_seq_one_letter_code
_entity_poly.pdbx_strand_id
1 'polypeptide(L)'
;MKNSTFPISGFFASIIYMEYESVIGLEIHAELNTKTKMFCQSLNDPNELHPNINICPVCMGHPGTLPVINEEAVKKVIAVGLALGGTIPEFSQFDRKQYFYPDLPKGYQISQYQHPLVSGGYLEMS
;
A
#
# COMPACT_ATOMS: atom_id res chain seq x y z
N MET A 1 21.47 74.87 -0.60
CA MET A 1 20.61 73.76 -0.21
C MET A 1 20.60 72.77 -1.34
N LYS A 2 21.33 71.67 -1.21
CA LYS A 2 21.41 70.61 -2.25
C LYS A 2 20.43 69.52 -1.84
N ASN A 3 19.37 69.31 -2.63
CA ASN A 3 18.44 68.19 -2.47
C ASN A 3 19.13 66.92 -2.97
N SER A 4 19.46 66.04 -2.06
CA SER A 4 19.88 64.66 -2.39
C SER A 4 18.66 63.77 -2.53
N THR A 5 18.28 63.52 -3.77
CA THR A 5 17.32 62.45 -4.09
C THR A 5 18.04 61.11 -4.01
N PHE A 6 17.66 60.26 -3.05
CA PHE A 6 18.05 58.86 -3.00
C PHE A 6 17.27 58.09 -4.09
N PRO A 7 17.94 57.33 -4.95
CA PRO A 7 17.23 56.45 -5.84
C PRO A 7 16.73 55.25 -5.05
N ILE A 8 15.42 55.10 -5.04
CA ILE A 8 14.76 53.88 -4.58
C ILE A 8 15.03 52.84 -5.67
N SER A 9 16.16 52.12 -5.54
CA SER A 9 16.42 50.96 -6.37
C SER A 9 15.35 49.93 -6.07
N GLY A 10 14.52 49.66 -7.09
CA GLY A 10 13.42 48.73 -7.01
C GLY A 10 13.90 47.34 -6.62
N PHE A 11 13.45 46.90 -5.50
CA PHE A 11 13.47 45.47 -5.13
C PHE A 11 12.45 44.79 -6.04
N PHE A 12 12.89 44.33 -7.21
CA PHE A 12 12.12 43.38 -8.00
C PHE A 12 12.12 42.08 -7.23
N ALA A 13 11.08 41.86 -6.44
CA ALA A 13 10.77 40.54 -5.94
C ALA A 13 10.50 39.66 -7.16
N SER A 14 11.47 38.84 -7.52
CA SER A 14 11.28 37.78 -8.49
C SER A 14 10.22 36.84 -7.88
N ILE A 15 8.99 36.98 -8.33
CA ILE A 15 7.96 35.98 -8.03
C ILE A 15 8.42 34.72 -8.74
N ILE A 16 9.00 33.80 -7.97
CA ILE A 16 9.30 32.45 -8.45
C ILE A 16 7.93 31.81 -8.67
N TYR A 17 7.53 31.74 -9.92
CA TYR A 17 6.39 30.92 -10.33
C TYR A 17 6.80 29.46 -10.07
N MET A 18 6.33 28.87 -8.98
CA MET A 18 6.42 27.45 -8.78
C MET A 18 5.35 26.80 -9.65
N GLU A 19 5.76 26.12 -10.68
CA GLU A 19 4.88 25.28 -11.50
C GLU A 19 4.59 24.02 -10.70
N TYR A 20 3.32 23.83 -10.34
CA TYR A 20 2.86 22.63 -9.62
C TYR A 20 2.38 21.60 -10.63
N GLU A 21 2.95 20.41 -10.57
CA GLU A 21 2.48 19.24 -11.30
C GLU A 21 1.56 18.42 -10.38
N SER A 22 0.35 18.12 -10.87
CA SER A 22 -0.59 17.26 -10.14
C SER A 22 -0.18 15.81 -10.29
N VAL A 23 0.13 15.13 -9.19
CA VAL A 23 0.40 13.69 -9.14
C VAL A 23 -0.75 13.02 -8.41
N ILE A 24 -1.45 12.11 -9.10
CA ILE A 24 -2.59 11.38 -8.56
C ILE A 24 -2.21 9.91 -8.43
N GLY A 25 -2.31 9.36 -7.22
CA GLY A 25 -2.16 7.94 -6.94
C GLY A 25 -3.50 7.33 -6.55
N LEU A 26 -3.72 6.09 -6.96
CA LEU A 26 -4.87 5.30 -6.53
C LEU A 26 -4.37 4.09 -5.74
N GLU A 27 -5.04 3.79 -4.64
CA GLU A 27 -4.84 2.58 -3.86
C GLU A 27 -6.16 1.80 -3.84
N ILE A 28 -6.11 0.55 -4.30
CA ILE A 28 -7.30 -0.30 -4.42
C ILE A 28 -7.12 -1.50 -3.52
N HIS A 29 -8.07 -1.70 -2.61
CA HIS A 29 -8.14 -2.88 -1.74
C HIS A 29 -9.21 -3.83 -2.25
N ALA A 30 -8.88 -5.12 -2.33
CA ALA A 30 -9.80 -6.17 -2.72
C ALA A 30 -9.71 -7.34 -1.75
N GLU A 31 -10.85 -7.76 -1.23
CA GLU A 31 -10.95 -8.98 -0.43
C GLU A 31 -11.03 -10.19 -1.35
N LEU A 32 -10.04 -11.09 -1.22
CA LEU A 32 -10.00 -12.30 -2.03
C LEU A 32 -10.92 -13.36 -1.44
N ASN A 33 -11.72 -13.99 -2.31
CA ASN A 33 -12.56 -15.14 -1.94
C ASN A 33 -11.70 -16.41 -1.81
N THR A 34 -11.01 -16.53 -0.67
CA THR A 34 -10.21 -17.69 -0.28
C THR A 34 -10.79 -18.32 0.97
N LYS A 35 -10.56 -19.61 1.18
CA LYS A 35 -11.05 -20.32 2.36
C LYS A 35 -10.40 -19.83 3.66
N THR A 36 -9.15 -19.43 3.60
CA THR A 36 -8.38 -18.93 4.75
C THR A 36 -7.83 -17.54 4.48
N LYS A 37 -7.45 -16.83 5.53
CA LYS A 37 -6.78 -15.53 5.43
C LYS A 37 -5.44 -15.63 4.69
N MET A 38 -4.93 -14.47 4.24
CA MET A 38 -3.72 -14.39 3.42
C MET A 38 -2.47 -14.96 4.12
N PHE A 39 -2.33 -14.75 5.42
CA PHE A 39 -1.09 -15.05 6.15
C PHE A 39 -1.26 -15.99 7.33
N CYS A 40 -2.41 -16.64 7.45
CA CYS A 40 -2.66 -17.66 8.47
C CYS A 40 -3.80 -18.61 8.04
N GLN A 41 -4.00 -19.67 8.81
CA GLN A 41 -5.04 -20.67 8.53
C GLN A 41 -6.43 -20.35 9.10
N SER A 42 -6.59 -19.18 9.73
CA SER A 42 -7.92 -18.75 10.20
C SER A 42 -8.87 -18.59 9.04
N LEU A 43 -10.13 -18.93 9.27
CA LEU A 43 -11.18 -18.84 8.26
C LEU A 43 -11.32 -17.41 7.75
N ASN A 44 -11.53 -17.28 6.46
CA ASN A 44 -11.85 -16.03 5.78
C ASN A 44 -13.36 -16.02 5.51
N ASP A 45 -14.14 -15.65 6.52
CA ASP A 45 -15.60 -15.55 6.42
C ASP A 45 -16.03 -14.10 6.66
N PRO A 46 -16.41 -13.37 5.60
CA PRO A 46 -16.87 -11.98 5.72
C PRO A 46 -18.26 -11.87 6.37
N ASN A 47 -19.01 -12.96 6.49
CA ASN A 47 -20.34 -12.97 7.07
C ASN A 47 -20.36 -13.34 8.56
N GLU A 48 -19.20 -13.62 9.16
CA GLU A 48 -19.13 -13.91 10.59
C GLU A 48 -19.47 -12.66 11.41
N LEU A 49 -20.51 -12.75 12.22
CA LEU A 49 -21.04 -11.64 13.02
C LEU A 49 -20.45 -11.59 14.44
N HIS A 50 -19.86 -12.70 14.90
CA HIS A 50 -19.30 -12.74 16.24
C HIS A 50 -17.84 -12.30 16.24
N PRO A 51 -17.46 -11.39 17.11
CA PRO A 51 -16.08 -10.93 17.18
C PRO A 51 -15.14 -12.05 17.67
N ASN A 52 -13.90 -12.03 17.18
CA ASN A 52 -12.80 -12.88 17.65
C ASN A 52 -13.03 -14.41 17.47
N ILE A 53 -13.87 -14.84 16.54
CA ILE A 53 -14.05 -16.26 16.21
C ILE A 53 -12.96 -16.71 15.22
N ASN A 54 -12.77 -15.95 14.15
CA ASN A 54 -11.82 -16.29 13.08
C ASN A 54 -10.42 -15.72 13.35
N ILE A 55 -9.85 -16.06 14.51
CA ILE A 55 -8.51 -15.60 14.92
C ILE A 55 -7.63 -16.77 15.33
N CYS A 56 -6.31 -16.55 15.28
CA CYS A 56 -5.29 -17.49 15.74
C CYS A 56 -4.08 -16.74 16.27
N PRO A 57 -3.14 -17.41 16.95
CA PRO A 57 -1.93 -16.76 17.46
C PRO A 57 -1.13 -15.99 16.41
N VAL A 58 -1.14 -16.44 15.15
CA VAL A 58 -0.43 -15.75 14.04
C VAL A 58 -1.06 -14.39 13.75
N CYS A 59 -2.37 -14.31 13.51
CA CYS A 59 -3.01 -13.02 13.22
C CYS A 59 -3.09 -12.11 14.45
N MET A 60 -3.02 -12.67 15.66
CA MET A 60 -2.90 -11.92 16.92
C MET A 60 -1.47 -11.43 17.19
N GLY A 61 -0.47 -11.89 16.44
CA GLY A 61 0.92 -11.49 16.62
C GLY A 61 1.56 -11.99 17.90
N HIS A 62 1.19 -13.20 18.36
CA HIS A 62 1.79 -13.78 19.55
C HIS A 62 3.30 -14.02 19.36
N PRO A 63 4.12 -13.86 20.40
CA PRO A 63 5.55 -14.14 20.34
C PRO A 63 5.85 -15.55 19.81
N GLY A 64 6.83 -15.65 18.92
CA GLY A 64 7.25 -16.92 18.31
C GLY A 64 6.40 -17.40 17.14
N THR A 65 5.34 -16.68 16.74
CA THR A 65 4.55 -17.01 15.58
C THR A 65 5.05 -16.30 14.32
N LEU A 66 4.98 -16.99 13.18
CA LEU A 66 5.35 -16.45 11.87
C LEU A 66 4.16 -16.56 10.90
N PRO A 67 3.94 -15.55 10.05
CA PRO A 67 2.97 -15.62 8.97
C PRO A 67 3.30 -16.75 7.97
N VAL A 68 2.25 -17.38 7.44
CA VAL A 68 2.35 -18.38 6.37
C VAL A 68 1.46 -17.93 5.23
N ILE A 69 2.05 -17.85 4.02
CA ILE A 69 1.35 -17.37 2.84
C ILE A 69 0.29 -18.35 2.35
N ASN A 70 -0.85 -17.82 1.90
CA ASN A 70 -1.91 -18.59 1.28
C ASN A 70 -1.65 -18.70 -0.23
N GLU A 71 -1.36 -19.90 -0.72
CA GLU A 71 -1.09 -20.19 -2.12
C GLU A 71 -2.25 -19.80 -3.05
N GLU A 72 -3.49 -20.04 -2.64
CA GLU A 72 -4.67 -19.69 -3.43
C GLU A 72 -4.77 -18.16 -3.63
N ALA A 73 -4.47 -17.38 -2.58
CA ALA A 73 -4.45 -15.93 -2.68
C ALA A 73 -3.37 -15.45 -3.66
N VAL A 74 -2.17 -16.03 -3.61
CA VAL A 74 -1.10 -15.73 -4.57
C VAL A 74 -1.53 -16.02 -6.00
N LYS A 75 -2.12 -17.18 -6.25
CA LYS A 75 -2.62 -17.56 -7.59
C LYS A 75 -3.68 -16.57 -8.10
N LYS A 76 -4.58 -16.12 -7.24
CA LYS A 76 -5.61 -15.11 -7.61
C LYS A 76 -4.98 -13.76 -7.96
N VAL A 77 -4.00 -13.30 -7.18
CA VAL A 77 -3.27 -12.05 -7.47
C VAL A 77 -2.53 -12.15 -8.82
N ILE A 78 -1.85 -13.26 -9.07
CA ILE A 78 -1.16 -13.51 -10.35
C ILE A 78 -2.15 -13.50 -11.51
N ALA A 79 -3.30 -14.15 -11.35
CA ALA A 79 -4.34 -14.18 -12.40
C ALA A 79 -4.85 -12.78 -12.75
N VAL A 80 -5.11 -11.94 -11.74
CA VAL A 80 -5.49 -10.53 -11.95
C VAL A 80 -4.36 -9.76 -12.63
N GLY A 81 -3.13 -9.95 -12.17
CA GLY A 81 -1.95 -9.29 -12.76
C GLY A 81 -1.79 -9.62 -14.25
N LEU A 82 -1.92 -10.88 -14.62
CA LEU A 82 -1.87 -11.32 -16.02
C LEU A 82 -3.04 -10.75 -16.85
N ALA A 83 -4.23 -10.70 -16.29
CA ALA A 83 -5.41 -10.13 -16.95
C ALA A 83 -5.24 -8.62 -17.25
N LEU A 84 -4.46 -7.91 -16.44
CA LEU A 84 -4.14 -6.50 -16.64
C LEU A 84 -2.86 -6.28 -17.47
N GLY A 85 -2.27 -7.34 -18.04
CA GLY A 85 -1.00 -7.25 -18.78
C GLY A 85 0.22 -6.95 -17.91
N GLY A 86 0.14 -7.24 -16.62
CA GLY A 86 1.25 -7.09 -15.68
C GLY A 86 2.34 -8.13 -15.86
N THR A 87 3.52 -7.83 -15.34
CA THR A 87 4.69 -8.71 -15.33
C THR A 87 4.81 -9.43 -14.00
N ILE A 88 5.01 -10.73 -14.05
CA ILE A 88 5.26 -11.57 -12.88
C ILE A 88 6.78 -11.75 -12.73
N PRO A 89 7.42 -11.20 -11.68
CA PRO A 89 8.84 -11.34 -11.46
C PRO A 89 9.19 -12.76 -10.98
N GLU A 90 10.42 -13.20 -11.25
CA GLU A 90 10.93 -14.50 -10.75
C GLU A 90 11.16 -14.50 -9.22
N PHE A 91 11.33 -13.33 -8.64
CA PHE A 91 11.53 -13.15 -7.21
C PHE A 91 10.52 -12.14 -6.65
N SER A 92 9.92 -12.49 -5.53
CA SER A 92 9.01 -11.63 -4.79
C SER A 92 9.28 -11.71 -3.29
N GLN A 93 9.08 -10.62 -2.58
CA GLN A 93 9.33 -10.54 -1.14
C GLN A 93 8.25 -9.71 -0.47
N PHE A 94 7.84 -10.16 0.73
CA PHE A 94 6.98 -9.38 1.62
C PHE A 94 7.82 -8.57 2.59
N ASP A 95 7.36 -7.36 2.85
CA ASP A 95 7.93 -6.40 3.78
C ASP A 95 6.99 -6.21 4.98
N ARG A 96 7.52 -5.66 6.07
CA ARG A 96 6.72 -5.22 7.22
C ARG A 96 6.65 -3.71 7.22
N LYS A 97 5.43 -3.20 7.08
CA LYS A 97 5.12 -1.78 7.27
C LYS A 97 4.71 -1.57 8.71
N GLN A 98 5.53 -0.90 9.50
CA GLN A 98 5.19 -0.58 10.90
C GLN A 98 3.96 0.32 10.92
N TYR A 99 2.94 -0.12 11.64
CA TYR A 99 1.65 0.56 11.70
C TYR A 99 0.97 0.26 13.03
N PHE A 100 0.98 1.26 13.92
CA PHE A 100 0.39 1.14 15.25
C PHE A 100 -1.05 1.64 15.21
N TYR A 101 -1.99 0.72 15.32
CA TYR A 101 -3.41 1.02 15.34
C TYR A 101 -4.14 0.10 16.33
N PRO A 102 -5.22 0.56 17.01
CA PRO A 102 -5.88 -0.22 18.07
C PRO A 102 -6.37 -1.61 17.66
N ASP A 103 -6.77 -1.79 16.41
CA ASP A 103 -7.26 -3.06 15.85
C ASP A 103 -6.18 -3.90 15.14
N LEU A 104 -4.93 -3.49 15.24
CA LEU A 104 -3.78 -4.18 14.65
C LEU A 104 -2.81 -4.68 15.73
N PRO A 105 -3.10 -5.80 16.41
CA PRO A 105 -2.34 -6.26 17.57
C PRO A 105 -0.87 -6.56 17.28
N LYS A 106 -0.52 -6.91 16.04
CA LYS A 106 0.87 -7.13 15.60
C LYS A 106 1.71 -5.86 15.57
N GLY A 107 1.09 -4.68 15.44
CA GLY A 107 1.78 -3.41 15.25
C GLY A 107 2.46 -3.25 13.88
N TYR A 108 2.21 -4.15 12.93
CA TYR A 108 2.68 -4.05 11.55
C TYR A 108 1.68 -4.65 10.55
N GLN A 109 1.72 -4.16 9.34
CA GLN A 109 1.05 -4.71 8.18
C GLN A 109 2.07 -5.44 7.29
N ILE A 110 1.71 -6.63 6.80
CA ILE A 110 2.50 -7.29 5.77
C ILE A 110 2.17 -6.63 4.44
N SER A 111 3.19 -6.19 3.73
CA SER A 111 3.09 -5.39 2.52
C SER A 111 4.12 -5.85 1.49
N GLN A 112 4.09 -5.25 0.31
CA GLN A 112 5.13 -5.39 -0.71
C GLN A 112 5.46 -4.02 -1.27
N TYR A 113 6.74 -3.71 -1.43
CA TYR A 113 7.18 -2.44 -2.01
C TYR A 113 8.20 -2.66 -3.13
N GLN A 114 9.37 -3.22 -2.80
CA GLN A 114 10.46 -3.37 -3.77
C GLN A 114 10.28 -4.58 -4.69
N HIS A 115 9.68 -5.66 -4.17
CA HIS A 115 9.56 -6.94 -4.87
C HIS A 115 8.10 -7.43 -4.84
N PRO A 116 7.16 -6.72 -5.51
CA PRO A 116 5.76 -7.12 -5.54
C PRO A 116 5.55 -8.43 -6.31
N LEU A 117 4.43 -9.10 -6.07
CA LEU A 117 4.00 -10.28 -6.83
C LEU A 117 3.73 -9.99 -8.31
N VAL A 118 3.30 -8.76 -8.60
CA VAL A 118 3.00 -8.29 -9.95
C VAL A 118 3.44 -6.85 -10.05
N SER A 119 4.00 -6.46 -11.18
CA SER A 119 4.36 -5.08 -11.48
C SER A 119 3.87 -4.66 -12.86
N GLY A 120 3.66 -3.36 -13.05
CA GLY A 120 3.13 -2.82 -14.30
C GLY A 120 1.67 -3.21 -14.52
N GLY A 121 1.27 -3.22 -15.78
CA GLY A 121 -0.11 -3.45 -16.18
C GLY A 121 -0.84 -2.14 -16.48
N TYR A 122 -2.01 -2.26 -17.13
CA TYR A 122 -2.84 -1.11 -17.51
C TYR A 122 -4.30 -1.53 -17.63
N LEU A 123 -5.18 -0.54 -17.57
CA LEU A 123 -6.59 -0.69 -17.85
C LEU A 123 -6.98 0.37 -18.89
N GLU A 124 -7.47 -0.06 -20.05
CA GLU A 124 -8.03 0.85 -21.04
C GLU A 124 -9.43 1.29 -20.61
N MET A 125 -9.63 2.60 -20.59
CA MET A 125 -10.93 3.21 -20.33
C MET A 125 -11.43 3.87 -21.63
N SER A 126 -12.62 3.47 -22.06
CA SER A 126 -13.32 4.04 -23.24
C SER A 126 -14.22 5.21 -22.82
#